data_1a97e8879be2da82fb726327cec5ab88
#
_entry.id   1a97e8879be2da82fb726327cec5ab88
#
_cell.length_a   1.000
_cell.length_b   1.000
_cell.length_c   1.000
_cell.angle_alpha   90.00
_cell.angle_beta   90.00
_cell.angle_gamma   90.00
#
_symmetry.space_group_name_H-M   'P 1'
#
loop_
_entity.id
_entity.type
_entity.pdbx_description
1 polymer ?
#
loop_
_entity_poly.entity_id
_entity_poly.type
_entity_poly.pdbx_seq_one_letter_code
_entity_poly.pdbx_strand_id
1 'polypeptide(L)'
;MKICLASSCLLGLKTRYDGRVVHSDACRKAITGAVCIPVCPEQLGGLPTPRVAADLTGGDGHDVLAGHAKVFTRSGDDVTENFILGARQVLEIARQQDVTKVFLKAGSPSCGLSPNIGVTAALLQKEGFDVVEME
;
A
#
# COMPACT_ATOMS: atom_id res chain seq x y z
N MET A 1 -2.75 16.39 17.82
CA MET A 1 -1.89 15.21 17.60
C MET A 1 -1.93 14.82 16.13
N LYS A 2 -0.76 14.63 15.53
CA LYS A 2 -0.70 14.16 14.13
C LYS A 2 -0.76 12.64 14.10
N ILE A 3 -1.62 12.12 13.24
CA ILE A 3 -1.75 10.67 13.00
C ILE A 3 -1.46 10.43 11.53
N CYS A 4 -0.56 9.50 11.23
CA CYS A 4 -0.23 9.09 9.87
C CYS A 4 -0.35 7.58 9.70
N LEU A 5 -0.45 7.15 8.46
CA LEU A 5 -0.28 5.74 8.07
C LEU A 5 1.07 5.57 7.40
N ALA A 6 1.63 4.39 7.51
CA ALA A 6 2.81 4.01 6.73
C ALA A 6 2.73 2.55 6.33
N SER A 7 3.28 2.22 5.15
CA SER A 7 3.50 0.83 4.78
C SER A 7 4.31 0.16 5.88
N SER A 8 3.79 -0.91 6.45
CA SER A 8 4.40 -1.54 7.63
C SER A 8 5.82 -2.02 7.40
N CYS A 9 6.15 -2.42 6.17
CA CYS A 9 7.52 -2.82 5.81
C CYS A 9 8.54 -1.68 5.94
N LEU A 10 8.12 -0.42 5.77
CA LEU A 10 9.00 0.75 5.97
C LEU A 10 9.41 0.93 7.42
N LEU A 11 8.65 0.38 8.34
CA LEU A 11 8.88 0.47 9.79
C LEU A 11 9.62 -0.76 10.34
N GLY A 12 10.16 -1.60 9.47
CA GLY A 12 10.93 -2.78 9.84
C GLY A 12 10.09 -4.03 10.10
N LEU A 13 8.78 -3.99 9.83
CA LEU A 13 7.94 -5.19 9.96
C LEU A 13 8.13 -6.09 8.74
N LYS A 14 8.10 -7.40 8.97
CA LYS A 14 8.32 -8.40 7.92
C LYS A 14 7.04 -8.66 7.14
N THR A 15 6.52 -7.64 6.48
CA THR A 15 5.25 -7.69 5.75
C THR A 15 5.41 -7.61 4.23
N ARG A 16 6.64 -7.44 3.74
CA ARG A 16 6.90 -7.55 2.30
C ARG A 16 6.53 -8.95 1.80
N TYR A 17 6.25 -9.05 0.49
CA TYR A 17 5.91 -10.34 -0.13
C TYR A 17 6.96 -11.42 0.12
N ASP A 18 8.24 -11.04 0.20
CA ASP A 18 9.37 -11.95 0.43
C ASP A 18 9.70 -12.16 1.92
N GLY A 19 8.99 -11.51 2.83
CA GLY A 19 9.22 -11.57 4.27
C GLY A 19 10.47 -10.86 4.74
N ARG A 20 11.16 -10.11 3.88
CA ARG A 20 12.38 -9.38 4.23
C ARG A 20 12.08 -8.09 4.98
N VAL A 21 13.08 -7.61 5.71
CA VAL A 21 13.02 -6.33 6.43
C VAL A 21 13.47 -5.21 5.51
N VAL A 22 12.74 -4.09 5.56
CA VAL A 22 13.14 -2.83 4.93
C VAL A 22 13.50 -1.84 6.03
N HIS A 23 14.62 -1.16 5.87
CA HIS A 23 15.03 -0.08 6.78
C HIS A 23 14.90 1.24 6.03
N SER A 24 13.89 2.04 6.37
CA SER A 24 13.71 3.36 5.79
C SER A 24 13.95 4.44 6.85
N ASP A 25 15.16 4.99 6.86
CA ASP A 25 15.48 6.11 7.74
C ASP A 25 14.68 7.35 7.36
N ALA A 26 14.41 7.56 6.09
CA ALA A 26 13.59 8.66 5.61
C ALA A 26 12.17 8.60 6.20
N CYS A 27 11.56 7.41 6.21
CA CYS A 27 10.23 7.22 6.78
C CYS A 27 10.25 7.46 8.30
N ARG A 28 11.23 6.93 9.02
CA ARG A 28 11.37 7.13 10.46
C ARG A 28 11.48 8.60 10.82
N LYS A 29 12.26 9.37 10.06
CA LYS A 29 12.38 10.81 10.25
C LYS A 29 11.06 11.53 9.97
N ALA A 30 10.37 11.14 8.90
CA ALA A 30 9.12 11.77 8.49
C ALA A 30 8.00 11.59 9.52
N ILE A 31 7.98 10.48 10.25
CA ILE A 31 6.93 10.19 11.25
C ILE A 31 7.28 10.66 12.66
N THR A 32 8.45 11.27 12.86
CA THR A 32 8.88 11.77 14.18
C THR A 32 7.86 12.78 14.70
N GLY A 33 7.43 12.58 15.95
CA GLY A 33 6.43 13.44 16.58
C GLY A 33 4.98 13.15 16.19
N ALA A 34 4.73 12.12 15.39
CA ALA A 34 3.40 11.66 15.02
C ALA A 34 3.12 10.27 15.58
N VAL A 35 1.84 9.94 15.73
CA VAL A 35 1.40 8.56 15.91
C VAL A 35 1.32 7.94 14.52
N CYS A 36 2.06 6.87 14.30
CA CYS A 36 2.07 6.19 13.01
C CYS A 36 1.40 4.84 13.11
N ILE A 37 0.42 4.60 12.25
CA ILE A 37 -0.30 3.34 12.16
C ILE A 37 0.32 2.52 11.01
N PRO A 38 0.96 1.37 11.30
CA PRO A 38 1.52 0.53 10.25
C PRO A 38 0.42 -0.27 9.55
N VAL A 39 0.44 -0.32 8.24
CA VAL A 39 -0.51 -1.10 7.44
C VAL A 39 0.21 -1.84 6.33
N CYS A 40 -0.31 -3.01 5.97
CA CYS A 40 0.06 -3.71 4.75
C CYS A 40 -1.22 -3.99 3.95
N PRO A 41 -1.46 -3.25 2.86
CA PRO A 41 -2.68 -3.45 2.09
C PRO A 41 -2.86 -4.87 1.57
N GLU A 42 -1.76 -5.53 1.22
CA GLU A 42 -1.84 -6.90 0.70
C GLU A 42 -2.25 -7.89 1.78
N GLN A 43 -1.73 -7.75 3.01
CA GLN A 43 -2.19 -8.56 4.14
C GLN A 43 -3.64 -8.25 4.51
N LEU A 44 -4.02 -6.98 4.51
CA LEU A 44 -5.41 -6.57 4.77
C LEU A 44 -6.37 -7.08 3.69
N GLY A 45 -5.87 -7.36 2.52
CA GLY A 45 -6.62 -8.00 1.43
C GLY A 45 -6.69 -9.52 1.53
N GLY A 46 -6.10 -10.11 2.56
CA GLY A 46 -6.15 -11.56 2.80
C GLY A 46 -4.99 -12.35 2.22
N LEU A 47 -3.92 -11.69 1.78
CA LEU A 47 -2.75 -12.38 1.25
C LEU A 47 -1.74 -12.70 2.37
N PRO A 48 -1.12 -13.89 2.32
CA PRO A 48 -0.14 -14.29 3.35
C PRO A 48 1.22 -13.62 3.15
N THR A 49 2.09 -13.79 4.15
CA THR A 49 3.51 -13.45 4.06
C THR A 49 4.33 -14.69 4.47
N PRO A 50 5.27 -15.19 3.67
CA PRO A 50 5.59 -14.73 2.32
C PRO A 50 4.50 -15.08 1.29
N ARG A 51 4.55 -14.40 0.16
CA ARG A 51 3.61 -14.61 -0.94
C ARG A 51 4.30 -14.39 -2.27
N VAL A 52 3.69 -14.90 -3.33
CA VAL A 52 4.19 -14.68 -4.68
C VAL A 52 4.03 -13.19 -5.05
N ALA A 53 5.05 -12.60 -5.65
CA ALA A 53 4.99 -11.23 -6.13
C ALA A 53 3.88 -11.07 -7.17
N ALA A 54 3.22 -9.93 -7.17
CA ALA A 54 2.14 -9.62 -8.10
C ALA A 54 2.47 -8.38 -8.93
N ASP A 55 1.87 -8.31 -10.11
CA ASP A 55 2.05 -7.20 -11.03
C ASP A 55 0.69 -6.67 -11.51
N LEU A 56 0.64 -5.36 -11.73
CA LEU A 56 -0.51 -4.72 -12.39
C LEU A 56 -0.51 -5.10 -13.87
N THR A 57 -1.66 -5.50 -14.39
CA THR A 57 -1.80 -5.98 -15.77
C THR A 57 -2.94 -5.25 -16.47
N GLY A 58 -2.64 -4.62 -17.59
CA GLY A 58 -3.62 -3.92 -18.41
C GLY A 58 -3.86 -2.46 -18.02
N GLY A 59 -3.14 -1.95 -17.03
CA GLY A 59 -3.26 -0.58 -16.56
C GLY A 59 -2.65 -0.39 -15.18
N ASP A 60 -2.87 0.77 -14.59
CA ASP A 60 -2.39 1.12 -13.25
C ASP A 60 -3.45 0.86 -12.17
N GLY A 61 -3.19 1.33 -10.95
CA GLY A 61 -4.11 1.17 -9.83
C GLY A 61 -5.46 1.85 -10.04
N HIS A 62 -5.50 2.99 -10.74
CA HIS A 62 -6.77 3.63 -11.09
C HIS A 62 -7.59 2.75 -12.03
N ASP A 63 -6.93 2.12 -13.01
CA ASP A 63 -7.58 1.21 -13.94
C ASP A 63 -8.11 -0.04 -13.25
N VAL A 64 -7.36 -0.56 -12.28
CA VAL A 64 -7.83 -1.69 -11.45
C VAL A 64 -9.09 -1.33 -10.68
N LEU A 65 -9.11 -0.16 -10.05
CA LEU A 65 -10.29 0.31 -9.30
C LEU A 65 -11.50 0.53 -10.20
N ALA A 66 -11.27 0.93 -11.45
CA ALA A 66 -12.33 1.14 -12.44
C ALA A 66 -12.80 -0.15 -13.12
N GLY A 67 -12.16 -1.28 -12.86
CA GLY A 67 -12.50 -2.56 -13.49
C GLY A 67 -11.90 -2.78 -14.86
N HIS A 68 -10.91 -1.95 -15.27
CA HIS A 68 -10.29 -2.00 -16.59
C HIS A 68 -8.95 -2.72 -16.61
N ALA A 69 -8.40 -3.03 -15.45
CA ALA A 69 -7.13 -3.73 -15.30
C ALA A 69 -7.21 -4.73 -14.15
N LYS A 70 -6.25 -5.62 -14.08
CA LYS A 70 -6.21 -6.69 -13.09
C LYS A 70 -4.84 -6.78 -12.41
N VAL A 71 -4.79 -7.53 -11.32
CA VAL A 71 -3.55 -7.85 -10.61
C VAL A 71 -3.38 -9.36 -10.63
N PHE A 72 -2.27 -9.83 -11.19
CA PHE A 72 -1.93 -11.25 -11.23
C PHE A 72 -0.62 -11.49 -10.51
N THR A 73 -0.54 -12.61 -9.79
CA THR A 73 0.74 -13.08 -9.28
C THR A 73 1.62 -13.54 -10.44
N ARG A 74 2.92 -13.62 -10.21
CA ARG A 74 3.86 -14.15 -11.22
C ARG A 74 3.64 -15.61 -11.53
N SER A 75 2.89 -16.33 -10.71
CA SER A 75 2.43 -17.69 -10.98
C SER A 75 1.06 -17.76 -11.67
N GLY A 76 0.47 -16.61 -12.01
CA GLY A 76 -0.74 -16.54 -12.82
C GLY A 76 -2.06 -16.49 -12.04
N ASP A 77 -2.02 -16.40 -10.72
CA ASP A 77 -3.24 -16.29 -9.91
C ASP A 77 -3.80 -14.88 -9.95
N ASP A 78 -5.11 -14.75 -10.12
CA ASP A 78 -5.80 -13.46 -10.08
C ASP A 78 -6.03 -13.06 -8.61
N VAL A 79 -5.39 -11.98 -8.21
CA VAL A 79 -5.49 -11.42 -6.85
C VAL A 79 -6.10 -10.02 -6.86
N THR A 80 -6.79 -9.67 -7.94
CA THR A 80 -7.40 -8.33 -8.12
C THR A 80 -8.31 -7.97 -6.95
N GLU A 81 -9.22 -8.86 -6.57
CA GLU A 81 -10.16 -8.59 -5.48
C GLU A 81 -9.46 -8.43 -4.12
N ASN A 82 -8.37 -9.18 -3.90
CA ASN A 82 -7.55 -9.04 -2.70
C ASN A 82 -6.94 -7.63 -2.64
N PHE A 83 -6.41 -7.13 -3.73
CA PHE A 83 -5.81 -5.80 -3.79
C PHE A 83 -6.86 -4.69 -3.58
N ILE A 84 -8.04 -4.84 -4.17
CA ILE A 84 -9.14 -3.88 -3.99
C ILE A 84 -9.63 -3.89 -2.55
N LEU A 85 -9.84 -5.06 -1.96
CA LEU A 85 -10.25 -5.20 -0.55
C LEU A 85 -9.22 -4.55 0.37
N GLY A 86 -7.94 -4.83 0.18
CA GLY A 86 -6.87 -4.25 0.97
C GLY A 86 -6.85 -2.73 0.89
N ALA A 87 -7.00 -2.18 -0.30
CA ALA A 87 -7.05 -0.73 -0.50
C ALA A 87 -8.25 -0.11 0.24
N ARG A 88 -9.42 -0.72 0.17
CA ARG A 88 -10.62 -0.25 0.87
C ARG A 88 -10.46 -0.31 2.38
N GLN A 89 -9.81 -1.33 2.91
CA GLN A 89 -9.56 -1.45 4.34
C GLN A 89 -8.58 -0.41 4.85
N VAL A 90 -7.54 -0.11 4.07
CA VAL A 90 -6.62 1.00 4.41
C VAL A 90 -7.36 2.33 4.41
N LEU A 91 -8.21 2.58 3.41
CA LEU A 91 -9.02 3.78 3.34
C LEU A 91 -9.92 3.92 4.57
N GLU A 92 -10.55 2.84 5.01
CA GLU A 92 -11.41 2.82 6.20
C GLU A 92 -10.63 3.21 7.46
N ILE A 93 -9.42 2.65 7.64
CA ILE A 93 -8.56 3.02 8.77
C ILE A 93 -8.20 4.51 8.70
N ALA A 94 -7.84 5.01 7.52
CA ALA A 94 -7.46 6.40 7.34
C ALA A 94 -8.61 7.35 7.71
N ARG A 95 -9.83 7.02 7.33
CA ARG A 95 -11.03 7.80 7.65
C ARG A 95 -11.37 7.77 9.12
N GLN A 96 -11.34 6.59 9.74
CA GLN A 96 -11.69 6.45 11.16
C GLN A 96 -10.72 7.15 12.09
N GLN A 97 -9.45 7.22 11.71
CA GLN A 97 -8.39 7.78 12.55
C GLN A 97 -8.02 9.22 12.21
N ASP A 98 -8.76 9.86 11.31
CA ASP A 98 -8.48 11.25 10.87
C ASP A 98 -7.03 11.43 10.40
N VAL A 99 -6.53 10.47 9.63
CA VAL A 99 -5.18 10.50 9.10
C VAL A 99 -5.04 11.63 8.10
N THR A 100 -3.92 12.36 8.17
CA THR A 100 -3.64 13.48 7.26
C THR A 100 -2.63 13.09 6.18
N LYS A 101 -1.67 12.26 6.50
CA LYS A 101 -0.58 11.88 5.59
C LYS A 101 -0.34 10.38 5.61
N VAL A 102 -0.03 9.84 4.43
CA VAL A 102 0.21 8.40 4.24
C VAL A 102 1.55 8.22 3.55
N PHE A 103 2.45 7.45 4.18
CA PHE A 103 3.77 7.13 3.64
C PHE A 103 3.75 5.70 3.09
N LEU A 104 3.92 5.57 1.78
CA LEU A 104 3.78 4.28 1.11
C LEU A 104 5.08 3.83 0.44
N LYS A 105 5.32 2.51 0.45
CA LYS A 105 6.52 1.89 -0.10
C LYS A 105 6.57 2.00 -1.61
N ALA A 106 7.67 2.54 -2.13
CA ALA A 106 7.93 2.64 -3.56
C ALA A 106 8.00 1.27 -4.24
N GLY A 107 7.58 1.22 -5.50
CA GLY A 107 7.70 0.05 -6.35
C GLY A 107 6.71 -1.09 -6.09
N SER A 108 5.79 -0.92 -5.14
CA SER A 108 4.78 -1.93 -4.81
C SER A 108 3.55 -1.78 -5.71
N PRO A 109 2.92 -2.88 -6.16
CA PRO A 109 1.67 -2.81 -6.92
C PRO A 109 0.48 -2.31 -6.10
N SER A 110 0.59 -2.28 -4.76
CA SER A 110 -0.42 -1.68 -3.88
C SER A 110 -0.05 -0.28 -3.44
N CYS A 111 1.21 -0.03 -3.08
CA CYS A 111 1.66 1.18 -2.39
C CYS A 111 2.44 2.17 -3.26
N GLY A 112 3.07 1.74 -4.35
CA GLY A 112 3.94 2.57 -5.16
C GLY A 112 3.20 3.69 -5.90
N LEU A 113 3.90 4.81 -6.15
CA LEU A 113 3.38 5.90 -6.99
C LEU A 113 3.92 5.84 -8.41
N SER A 114 5.13 5.34 -8.59
CA SER A 114 5.81 5.30 -9.89
C SER A 114 6.56 3.97 -10.08
N PRO A 115 6.75 3.50 -11.32
CA PRO A 115 6.30 4.09 -12.59
C PRO A 115 4.78 4.00 -12.80
N ASN A 116 4.10 3.03 -12.18
CA ASN A 116 2.66 2.87 -12.22
C ASN A 116 2.10 2.94 -10.80
N ILE A 117 1.10 3.78 -10.60
CA ILE A 117 0.50 3.92 -9.27
C ILE A 117 -0.16 2.61 -8.84
N GLY A 118 0.10 2.18 -7.60
CA GLY A 118 -0.51 1.00 -7.01
C GLY A 118 -1.97 1.21 -6.64
N VAL A 119 -2.67 0.12 -6.36
CA VAL A 119 -4.12 0.14 -6.12
C VAL A 119 -4.49 0.96 -4.89
N THR A 120 -3.79 0.75 -3.77
CA THR A 120 -4.04 1.48 -2.52
C THR A 120 -3.66 2.96 -2.66
N ALA A 121 -2.50 3.24 -3.25
CA ALA A 121 -2.06 4.61 -3.47
C ALA A 121 -3.07 5.39 -4.34
N ALA A 122 -3.58 4.77 -5.40
CA ALA A 122 -4.57 5.36 -6.27
C ALA A 122 -5.87 5.68 -5.53
N LEU A 123 -6.38 4.76 -4.72
CA LEU A 123 -7.60 4.97 -3.96
C LEU A 123 -7.45 6.10 -2.95
N LEU A 124 -6.34 6.13 -2.21
CA LEU A 124 -6.10 7.16 -1.19
C LEU A 124 -5.96 8.55 -1.83
N GLN A 125 -5.25 8.66 -2.95
CA GLN A 125 -5.15 9.94 -3.68
C GLN A 125 -6.51 10.41 -4.17
N LYS A 126 -7.28 9.51 -4.75
CA LYS A 126 -8.64 9.82 -5.24
C LYS A 126 -9.54 10.35 -4.12
N GLU A 127 -9.38 9.84 -2.91
CA GLU A 127 -10.17 10.24 -1.76
C GLU A 127 -9.58 11.44 -1.00
N GLY A 128 -8.53 12.07 -1.53
CA GLY A 128 -8.00 13.34 -1.05
C GLY A 128 -6.91 13.24 0.01
N PHE A 129 -6.36 12.06 0.26
CA PHE A 129 -5.25 11.92 1.20
C PHE A 129 -3.92 12.34 0.56
N ASP A 130 -3.04 12.90 1.38
CA ASP A 130 -1.67 13.25 0.98
C ASP A 130 -0.80 12.00 1.04
N VAL A 131 -0.51 11.44 -0.13
CA VAL A 131 0.27 10.20 -0.27
C VAL A 131 1.70 10.54 -0.65
N VAL A 132 2.64 10.06 0.15
CA VAL A 132 4.08 10.27 -0.05
C VAL A 132 4.76 8.93 -0.27
N GLU A 133 5.50 8.82 -1.37
CA GLU A 133 6.26 7.61 -1.68
C GLU A 133 7.58 7.59 -0.91
N MET A 134 7.92 6.45 -0.33
CA MET A 134 9.14 6.22 0.42
C MET A 134 9.86 4.96 -0.06
N GLU A 135 11.16 5.00 -0.06
CA GLU A 135 11.99 3.83 -0.36
C GLU A 135 12.44 3.09 0.89
#